data_a18b0d67c1f6a884ed7ff007b85dd064
#
_entry.id   a18b0d67c1f6a884ed7ff007b85dd064
#
_cell.length_a   1.000
_cell.length_b   1.000
_cell.length_c   1.000
_cell.angle_alpha   90.00
_cell.angle_beta   90.00
_cell.angle_gamma   90.00
#
_symmetry.space_group_name_H-M   'P 1'
#
loop_
_entity.id
_entity.type
_entity.pdbx_description
1 polymer ?
#
loop_
_entity_poly.entity_id
_entity_poly.type
_entity_poly.pdbx_seq_one_letter_code
_entity_poly.pdbx_strand_id
1 'polypeptide(L)'
;MAEKVTAGPITSANGVREAVCIHTKKIFSSCKDKDCIEDLTFYPTATAQSVIDASQSIRGGRVELLHVGVDVEPVSFNRGFFTVDMRFYYRVILQAVNNGMRATEIEGLATFDKRVMLFGGESRAKVFSSYPVPGGADYPIDLTANLPTAVVTAVDPLLLCARIVDCSCGNCCDCAAVTGVPTGIAEAFDEPILFEPQTRRVCISIGQFSIVRLERGTQLLIPVFDYCIPSGSCQPVGSISCSSCDDPCEMFESVCFPVDDFFPAGITECGADTPTNCCSCGGK
;
A
#
# COMPACT_ATOMS: atom_id res chain seq x y z
N MET A 1 -3.74 29.71 21.66
CA MET A 1 -4.49 29.00 22.74
C MET A 1 -5.69 28.36 22.08
N ALA A 2 -5.82 27.05 22.15
CA ALA A 2 -6.99 26.35 21.61
C ALA A 2 -8.20 26.66 22.52
N GLU A 3 -9.26 27.17 21.95
CA GLU A 3 -10.50 27.46 22.64
C GLU A 3 -11.13 26.16 23.14
N LYS A 4 -11.44 26.09 24.44
CA LYS A 4 -11.99 24.89 25.06
C LYS A 4 -13.47 24.79 24.73
N VAL A 5 -13.84 23.94 23.81
CA VAL A 5 -15.24 23.67 23.43
C VAL A 5 -15.88 22.74 24.47
N THR A 6 -17.06 23.09 24.96
CA THR A 6 -17.86 22.30 25.91
C THR A 6 -18.98 21.54 25.18
N ALA A 7 -19.30 20.31 25.66
CA ALA A 7 -20.41 19.53 25.10
C ALA A 7 -21.76 20.25 25.34
N GLY A 8 -22.61 20.29 24.32
CA GLY A 8 -23.94 20.87 24.39
C GLY A 8 -24.36 21.48 23.05
N PRO A 9 -25.60 22.01 22.97
CA PRO A 9 -26.08 22.65 21.76
C PRO A 9 -25.27 23.89 21.44
N ILE A 10 -24.82 24.03 20.19
CA ILE A 10 -24.03 25.14 19.71
C ILE A 10 -25.01 26.13 19.05
N THR A 11 -25.14 27.33 19.62
CA THR A 11 -26.04 28.40 19.13
C THR A 11 -25.34 29.40 18.24
N SER A 12 -24.25 29.08 17.58
CA SER A 12 -23.52 30.02 16.73
C SER A 12 -23.76 29.78 15.22
N ALA A 13 -23.63 30.86 14.48
CA ALA A 13 -24.07 31.04 13.08
C ALA A 13 -23.42 30.18 12.01
N ASN A 14 -22.61 29.17 12.34
CA ASN A 14 -21.88 28.34 11.38
C ASN A 14 -22.49 26.97 11.14
N GLY A 15 -23.78 26.78 11.38
CA GLY A 15 -24.50 25.56 10.96
C GLY A 15 -24.25 24.29 11.81
N VAL A 16 -23.39 24.32 12.80
CA VAL A 16 -23.16 23.21 13.75
C VAL A 16 -24.25 23.21 14.81
N ARG A 17 -25.10 22.18 14.85
CA ARG A 17 -26.25 22.13 15.75
C ARG A 17 -25.93 21.52 17.11
N GLU A 18 -24.93 20.65 17.20
CA GLU A 18 -24.61 19.94 18.44
C GLU A 18 -23.13 19.50 18.47
N ALA A 19 -22.51 19.57 19.66
CA ALA A 19 -21.22 18.96 19.92
C ALA A 19 -21.43 17.77 20.86
N VAL A 20 -21.01 16.57 20.43
CA VAL A 20 -21.15 15.34 21.20
C VAL A 20 -19.80 14.72 21.53
N CYS A 21 -19.70 14.07 22.70
CA CYS A 21 -18.55 13.24 23.01
C CYS A 21 -18.67 11.92 22.26
N ILE A 22 -17.70 11.65 21.42
CA ILE A 22 -17.60 10.38 20.73
C ILE A 22 -16.30 9.67 21.09
N HIS A 23 -16.35 8.36 21.14
CA HIS A 23 -15.14 7.53 21.14
C HIS A 23 -14.81 7.15 19.70
N THR A 24 -13.66 7.58 19.23
CA THR A 24 -13.23 7.36 17.85
C THR A 24 -11.73 7.12 17.77
N LYS A 25 -11.24 6.78 16.60
CA LYS A 25 -9.82 6.70 16.31
C LYS A 25 -9.34 8.06 15.77
N LYS A 26 -8.41 8.67 16.48
CA LYS A 26 -7.74 9.89 16.04
C LYS A 26 -6.54 9.54 15.19
N ILE A 27 -6.45 10.12 14.01
CA ILE A 27 -5.26 10.05 13.16
C ILE A 27 -4.21 11.00 13.74
N PHE A 28 -3.03 10.47 14.08
CA PHE A 28 -1.90 11.23 14.57
C PHE A 28 -1.01 11.72 13.46
N SER A 29 -0.78 10.88 12.47
CA SER A 29 -0.02 11.21 11.27
C SER A 29 -0.49 10.33 10.13
N SER A 30 -0.41 10.85 8.92
CA SER A 30 -0.70 10.12 7.70
C SER A 30 0.20 10.62 6.58
N CYS A 31 0.49 9.75 5.64
CA CYS A 31 1.16 10.11 4.39
C CYS A 31 0.48 9.41 3.22
N LYS A 32 0.53 10.04 2.07
CA LYS A 32 0.17 9.44 0.79
C LYS A 32 1.43 9.24 -0.01
N ASP A 33 1.49 8.15 -0.75
CA ASP A 33 2.64 7.84 -1.57
C ASP A 33 2.25 7.31 -2.95
N LYS A 34 3.17 7.52 -3.87
CA LYS A 34 3.12 7.10 -5.25
C LYS A 34 4.45 6.42 -5.55
N ASP A 35 4.45 5.10 -5.35
CA ASP A 35 5.64 4.28 -5.53
C ASP A 35 5.72 3.81 -6.99
N CYS A 36 6.82 4.08 -7.65
CA CYS A 36 7.21 3.37 -8.85
C CYS A 36 8.19 2.27 -8.47
N ILE A 37 7.80 1.04 -8.68
CA ILE A 37 8.54 -0.14 -8.25
C ILE A 37 9.02 -0.86 -9.49
N GLU A 38 10.33 -0.78 -9.73
CA GLU A 38 10.97 -1.38 -10.88
C GLU A 38 11.46 -2.79 -10.58
N ASP A 39 11.48 -3.61 -11.60
CA ASP A 39 12.11 -4.92 -11.61
C ASP A 39 11.69 -5.88 -10.48
N LEU A 40 10.43 -5.81 -10.05
CA LEU A 40 9.88 -6.81 -9.16
C LEU A 40 9.97 -8.20 -9.77
N THR A 41 10.42 -9.15 -8.99
CA THR A 41 10.44 -10.56 -9.38
C THR A 41 9.01 -11.09 -9.45
N PHE A 42 8.64 -11.64 -10.59
CA PHE A 42 7.42 -12.41 -10.78
C PHE A 42 7.70 -13.86 -10.43
N TYR A 43 7.00 -14.41 -9.45
CA TYR A 43 7.04 -15.81 -9.02
C TYR A 43 5.90 -16.57 -9.69
N PRO A 44 6.16 -17.33 -10.75
CA PRO A 44 5.13 -18.00 -11.53
C PRO A 44 4.56 -19.23 -10.82
N THR A 45 3.39 -19.66 -11.27
CA THR A 45 2.94 -21.04 -11.04
C THR A 45 3.77 -22.01 -11.88
N ALA A 46 3.71 -23.31 -11.56
CA ALA A 46 4.47 -24.33 -12.29
C ALA A 46 4.13 -24.36 -13.79
N THR A 47 2.86 -24.25 -14.13
CA THR A 47 2.39 -24.18 -15.52
C THR A 47 2.85 -22.88 -16.19
N ALA A 48 2.77 -21.75 -15.48
CA ALA A 48 3.22 -20.46 -15.99
C ALA A 48 4.72 -20.45 -16.34
N GLN A 49 5.58 -21.09 -15.52
CA GLN A 49 7.01 -21.19 -15.82
C GLN A 49 7.28 -21.93 -17.13
N SER A 50 6.58 -23.03 -17.37
CA SER A 50 6.72 -23.78 -18.62
C SER A 50 6.36 -22.93 -19.85
N VAL A 51 5.37 -22.07 -19.71
CA VAL A 51 4.98 -21.13 -20.77
C VAL A 51 6.04 -20.03 -20.94
N ILE A 52 6.61 -19.50 -19.84
CA ILE A 52 7.67 -18.48 -19.89
C ILE A 52 8.90 -19.02 -20.63
N ASP A 53 9.29 -20.26 -20.34
CA ASP A 53 10.47 -20.89 -20.96
C ASP A 53 10.32 -21.01 -22.49
N ALA A 54 9.10 -21.21 -22.97
CA ALA A 54 8.78 -21.31 -24.39
C ALA A 54 8.48 -19.96 -25.05
N SER A 55 8.32 -18.86 -24.28
CA SER A 55 7.85 -17.58 -24.79
C SER A 55 9.00 -16.67 -25.19
N GLN A 56 8.75 -15.76 -26.13
CA GLN A 56 9.74 -14.79 -26.59
C GLN A 56 9.53 -13.41 -25.95
N SER A 57 8.30 -13.06 -25.63
CA SER A 57 7.97 -11.77 -25.05
C SER A 57 6.73 -11.84 -24.19
N ILE A 58 6.59 -10.85 -23.33
CA ILE A 58 5.39 -10.60 -22.53
C ILE A 58 4.69 -9.37 -23.08
N ARG A 59 3.37 -9.44 -23.20
CA ARG A 59 2.53 -8.31 -23.60
C ARG A 59 1.54 -8.02 -22.50
N GLY A 60 1.62 -6.84 -21.91
CA GLY A 60 0.60 -6.34 -21.00
C GLY A 60 0.12 -7.35 -19.96
N GLY A 61 -0.89 -6.95 -19.23
CA GLY A 61 -1.49 -7.77 -18.19
C GLY A 61 -2.21 -6.91 -17.17
N ARG A 62 -2.52 -7.50 -16.03
CA ARG A 62 -3.11 -6.82 -14.86
C ARG A 62 -2.45 -7.26 -13.58
N VAL A 63 -2.47 -6.38 -12.61
CA VAL A 63 -1.95 -6.65 -11.26
C VAL A 63 -3.07 -6.34 -10.26
N GLU A 64 -3.32 -7.27 -9.37
CA GLU A 64 -4.31 -7.18 -8.30
C GLU A 64 -3.61 -7.21 -6.96
N LEU A 65 -3.97 -6.32 -6.04
CA LEU A 65 -3.47 -6.31 -4.69
C LEU A 65 -4.24 -7.31 -3.83
N LEU A 66 -3.61 -8.43 -3.47
CA LEU A 66 -4.25 -9.47 -2.65
C LEU A 66 -4.27 -9.11 -1.16
N HIS A 67 -3.15 -8.62 -0.65
CA HIS A 67 -3.01 -8.38 0.78
C HIS A 67 -1.85 -7.42 1.08
N VAL A 68 -1.94 -6.74 2.22
CA VAL A 68 -0.83 -5.97 2.80
C VAL A 68 -0.61 -6.44 4.24
N GLY A 69 0.53 -7.07 4.49
CA GLY A 69 1.01 -7.33 5.85
C GLY A 69 1.53 -6.02 6.44
N VAL A 70 1.12 -5.69 7.66
CA VAL A 70 1.49 -4.42 8.32
C VAL A 70 1.98 -4.72 9.72
N ASP A 71 3.16 -4.21 10.05
CA ASP A 71 3.73 -4.26 11.39
C ASP A 71 4.14 -2.86 11.86
N VAL A 72 4.10 -2.63 13.18
CA VAL A 72 4.37 -1.32 13.78
C VAL A 72 5.34 -1.47 14.93
N GLU A 73 6.50 -0.82 14.82
CA GLU A 73 7.53 -0.83 15.83
C GLU A 73 7.87 0.57 16.34
N PRO A 74 8.09 0.77 17.66
CA PRO A 74 8.52 2.04 18.20
C PRO A 74 9.97 2.34 17.82
N VAL A 75 10.26 3.59 17.45
CA VAL A 75 11.63 4.05 17.17
C VAL A 75 12.34 4.34 18.50
N SER A 76 13.38 3.59 18.82
CA SER A 76 14.05 3.60 20.14
C SER A 76 14.57 4.96 20.58
N PHE A 77 15.04 5.80 19.66
CA PHE A 77 15.65 7.10 19.96
C PHE A 77 14.77 8.31 19.64
N ASN A 78 13.60 8.09 19.05
CA ASN A 78 12.68 9.15 18.67
C ASN A 78 11.28 8.89 19.24
N ARG A 79 11.05 9.44 20.44
CA ARG A 79 9.81 9.19 21.18
C ARG A 79 8.59 9.65 20.41
N GLY A 80 7.57 8.81 20.40
CA GLY A 80 6.32 9.06 19.69
C GLY A 80 6.36 8.79 18.20
N PHE A 81 7.51 8.41 17.65
CA PHE A 81 7.65 7.94 16.28
C PHE A 81 7.66 6.42 16.21
N PHE A 82 7.10 5.91 15.14
CA PHE A 82 6.97 4.48 14.86
C PHE A 82 7.36 4.21 13.42
N THR A 83 8.04 3.09 13.20
CA THR A 83 8.21 2.53 11.87
C THR A 83 6.98 1.69 11.57
N VAL A 84 6.49 1.79 10.34
CA VAL A 84 5.45 0.95 9.78
C VAL A 84 6.10 0.15 8.66
N ASP A 85 6.23 -1.15 8.90
CA ASP A 85 6.72 -2.11 7.92
C ASP A 85 5.55 -2.71 7.18
N MET A 86 5.58 -2.64 5.86
CA MET A 86 4.50 -3.10 5.00
C MET A 86 5.06 -4.08 3.99
N ARG A 87 4.39 -5.22 3.81
CA ARG A 87 4.65 -6.17 2.73
C ARG A 87 3.40 -6.33 1.90
N PHE A 88 3.49 -5.89 0.66
CA PHE A 88 2.43 -6.00 -0.33
C PHE A 88 2.54 -7.32 -1.07
N TYR A 89 1.41 -7.96 -1.34
CA TYR A 89 1.30 -9.21 -2.10
C TYR A 89 0.38 -9.00 -3.29
N TYR A 90 0.91 -9.23 -4.48
CA TYR A 90 0.20 -8.97 -5.73
C TYR A 90 -0.02 -10.27 -6.50
N ARG A 91 -1.25 -10.48 -6.97
CA ARG A 91 -1.53 -11.41 -8.06
C ARG A 91 -1.21 -10.71 -9.37
N VAL A 92 -0.39 -11.31 -10.17
CA VAL A 92 0.05 -10.76 -11.47
C VAL A 92 -0.40 -11.71 -12.56
N ILE A 93 -1.14 -11.19 -13.52
CA ILE A 93 -1.63 -11.95 -14.67
C ILE A 93 -1.08 -11.26 -15.92
N LEU A 94 -0.28 -11.99 -16.70
CA LEU A 94 0.42 -11.48 -17.87
C LEU A 94 0.06 -12.31 -19.12
N GLN A 95 0.32 -11.75 -20.28
CA GLN A 95 0.13 -12.43 -21.56
C GLN A 95 1.50 -12.77 -22.18
N ALA A 96 1.85 -14.03 -22.18
CA ALA A 96 3.04 -14.56 -22.79
C ALA A 96 2.81 -14.84 -24.29
N VAL A 97 3.76 -14.41 -25.13
CA VAL A 97 3.65 -14.51 -26.58
C VAL A 97 4.80 -15.39 -27.11
N ASN A 98 4.45 -16.40 -27.86
CA ASN A 98 5.36 -17.24 -28.62
C ASN A 98 5.15 -16.99 -30.12
N ASN A 99 6.17 -17.22 -30.95
CA ASN A 99 6.19 -16.97 -32.39
C ASN A 99 4.92 -17.44 -33.10
N GLY A 100 4.13 -16.49 -33.58
CA GLY A 100 2.95 -16.74 -34.40
C GLY A 100 1.77 -17.39 -33.68
N MET A 101 1.86 -17.66 -32.40
CA MET A 101 0.81 -18.26 -31.59
C MET A 101 -0.03 -17.18 -30.89
N ARG A 102 -1.25 -17.58 -30.47
CA ARG A 102 -2.11 -16.77 -29.62
C ARG A 102 -1.41 -16.55 -28.26
N ALA A 103 -1.53 -15.35 -27.71
CA ALA A 103 -1.03 -15.05 -26.38
C ALA A 103 -1.64 -16.00 -25.33
N THR A 104 -0.79 -16.54 -24.46
CA THR A 104 -1.19 -17.42 -23.36
C THR A 104 -1.14 -16.64 -22.06
N GLU A 105 -2.20 -16.71 -21.30
CA GLU A 105 -2.27 -16.08 -19.98
C GLU A 105 -1.41 -16.87 -18.99
N ILE A 106 -0.58 -16.17 -18.22
CA ILE A 106 0.26 -16.72 -17.15
C ILE A 106 -0.01 -15.98 -15.87
N GLU A 107 0.00 -16.70 -14.75
CA GLU A 107 -0.31 -16.17 -13.43
C GLU A 107 0.85 -16.41 -12.46
N GLY A 108 1.02 -15.51 -11.51
CA GLY A 108 2.01 -15.63 -10.46
C GLY A 108 1.89 -14.55 -9.40
N LEU A 109 2.78 -14.63 -8.42
CA LEU A 109 2.89 -13.73 -7.29
C LEU A 109 4.02 -12.72 -7.51
N ALA A 110 3.84 -11.49 -7.04
CA ALA A 110 4.93 -10.54 -6.80
C ALA A 110 4.78 -9.95 -5.39
N THR A 111 5.90 -9.55 -4.80
CA THR A 111 5.90 -8.95 -3.45
C THR A 111 6.74 -7.68 -3.42
N PHE A 112 6.31 -6.73 -2.59
CA PHE A 112 7.04 -5.48 -2.38
C PHE A 112 7.07 -5.13 -0.90
N ASP A 113 8.25 -4.83 -0.37
CA ASP A 113 8.46 -4.41 1.01
C ASP A 113 8.68 -2.91 1.07
N LYS A 114 7.96 -2.25 1.98
CA LYS A 114 8.05 -0.81 2.20
C LYS A 114 8.09 -0.51 3.68
N ARG A 115 8.95 0.44 4.07
CA ARG A 115 9.03 0.95 5.43
C ARG A 115 8.85 2.46 5.42
N VAL A 116 7.98 2.95 6.29
CA VAL A 116 7.79 4.39 6.51
C VAL A 116 7.87 4.72 8.00
N MET A 117 8.21 5.95 8.34
CA MET A 117 8.25 6.42 9.71
C MET A 117 7.20 7.50 9.92
N LEU A 118 6.32 7.31 10.90
CA LEU A 118 5.21 8.21 11.20
C LEU A 118 5.15 8.55 12.69
N PHE A 119 4.62 9.73 13.00
CA PHE A 119 4.35 10.12 14.38
C PHE A 119 3.03 9.52 14.86
N GLY A 120 3.09 8.68 15.89
CA GLY A 120 1.92 8.00 16.49
C GLY A 120 1.59 8.48 17.90
N GLY A 121 2.28 9.53 18.39
CA GLY A 121 2.12 10.08 19.73
C GLY A 121 2.69 9.20 20.83
N GLU A 122 3.04 9.81 21.95
CA GLU A 122 3.44 9.09 23.17
C GLU A 122 2.20 8.76 24.01
N SER A 123 2.07 7.51 24.44
CA SER A 123 1.08 7.13 25.45
C SER A 123 1.67 6.05 26.32
N ARG A 124 1.51 6.24 27.65
CA ARG A 124 1.86 5.24 28.67
C ARG A 124 0.63 4.54 29.25
N ALA A 125 -0.56 4.96 28.82
CA ALA A 125 -1.80 4.35 29.29
C ALA A 125 -1.97 2.95 28.67
N LYS A 126 -2.36 1.99 29.50
CA LYS A 126 -2.77 0.65 29.03
C LYS A 126 -4.28 0.65 28.89
N VAL A 127 -4.79 0.03 27.84
CA VAL A 127 -6.21 -0.10 27.58
C VAL A 127 -6.63 -1.53 27.86
N PHE A 128 -7.62 -1.70 28.74
CA PHE A 128 -8.24 -2.99 29.02
C PHE A 128 -9.71 -2.91 28.58
N SER A 129 -10.20 -3.94 27.91
CA SER A 129 -11.57 -4.01 27.41
C SER A 129 -12.25 -5.27 27.92
N SER A 130 -13.55 -5.18 28.19
CA SER A 130 -14.38 -6.33 28.55
C SER A 130 -14.83 -7.16 27.34
N TYR A 131 -14.46 -6.77 26.12
CA TYR A 131 -14.81 -7.56 24.95
C TYR A 131 -14.10 -8.91 24.98
N PRO A 132 -14.83 -10.02 24.83
CA PRO A 132 -14.21 -11.33 24.73
C PRO A 132 -13.39 -11.39 23.45
N VAL A 133 -12.11 -11.76 23.57
CA VAL A 133 -11.27 -12.04 22.42
C VAL A 133 -11.75 -13.36 21.80
N PRO A 134 -12.10 -13.41 20.51
CA PRO A 134 -12.43 -14.68 19.86
C PRO A 134 -11.23 -15.62 19.93
N GLY A 135 -11.39 -16.79 20.60
CA GLY A 135 -10.34 -17.78 20.68
C GLY A 135 -9.95 -18.28 22.07
N GLY A 136 -10.54 -17.76 23.12
CA GLY A 136 -10.69 -18.38 24.44
C GLY A 136 -9.51 -19.09 25.12
N ALA A 137 -8.27 -18.81 24.80
CA ALA A 137 -7.13 -19.35 25.51
C ALA A 137 -6.07 -18.27 25.68
N ASP A 138 -5.65 -18.08 26.91
CA ASP A 138 -4.51 -17.30 27.38
C ASP A 138 -4.30 -15.94 26.68
N TYR A 139 -4.72 -14.87 27.36
CA TYR A 139 -4.48 -13.50 26.96
C TYR A 139 -2.99 -13.30 26.68
N PRO A 140 -2.56 -13.08 25.43
CA PRO A 140 -1.19 -12.66 25.19
C PRO A 140 -0.98 -11.33 25.89
N ILE A 141 -0.01 -11.28 26.80
CA ILE A 141 0.32 -10.12 27.64
C ILE A 141 0.60 -8.86 26.81
N ASP A 142 0.95 -9.04 25.53
CA ASP A 142 1.27 -7.96 24.59
C ASP A 142 0.07 -7.16 24.07
N LEU A 143 -1.17 -7.66 24.18
CA LEU A 143 -2.38 -6.91 23.79
C LEU A 143 -2.69 -5.71 24.71
N THR A 144 -1.96 -5.54 25.79
CA THR A 144 -2.11 -4.39 26.70
C THR A 144 -1.23 -3.19 26.34
N ALA A 145 -0.39 -3.31 25.33
CA ALA A 145 0.41 -2.20 24.85
C ALA A 145 -0.47 -1.22 24.07
N ASN A 146 -0.53 0.04 24.50
CA ASN A 146 -1.22 1.09 23.77
C ASN A 146 -0.34 1.58 22.60
N LEU A 147 -0.04 0.68 21.67
CA LEU A 147 0.61 1.04 20.41
C LEU A 147 -0.41 1.71 19.47
N PRO A 148 0.02 2.60 18.60
CA PRO A 148 -0.83 3.09 17.53
C PRO A 148 -1.16 1.94 16.59
N THR A 149 -2.34 1.99 15.99
CA THR A 149 -2.72 1.08 14.91
C THR A 149 -2.30 1.71 13.59
N ALA A 150 -1.51 1.00 12.79
CA ALA A 150 -1.26 1.41 11.41
C ALA A 150 -2.39 0.90 10.51
N VAL A 151 -2.86 1.78 9.64
CA VAL A 151 -3.86 1.45 8.63
C VAL A 151 -3.29 1.85 7.28
N VAL A 152 -3.26 0.89 6.36
CA VAL A 152 -2.84 1.08 4.98
C VAL A 152 -4.06 0.97 4.09
N THR A 153 -4.25 1.99 3.26
CA THR A 153 -5.25 2.00 2.21
C THR A 153 -4.52 2.07 0.87
N ALA A 154 -4.79 1.16 -0.02
CA ALA A 154 -4.13 1.08 -1.32
C ALA A 154 -5.15 0.66 -2.38
N VAL A 155 -4.89 1.04 -3.63
CA VAL A 155 -5.65 0.57 -4.80
C VAL A 155 -4.82 -0.45 -5.56
N ASP A 156 -5.46 -1.18 -6.48
CA ASP A 156 -4.73 -2.08 -7.37
C ASP A 156 -3.67 -1.31 -8.16
N PRO A 157 -2.44 -1.85 -8.27
CA PRO A 157 -1.36 -1.15 -8.93
C PRO A 157 -1.52 -1.16 -10.46
N LEU A 158 -0.89 -0.19 -11.10
CA LEU A 158 -0.79 -0.13 -12.54
C LEU A 158 0.42 -0.95 -13.02
N LEU A 159 0.20 -1.89 -13.93
CA LEU A 159 1.32 -2.56 -14.61
C LEU A 159 1.94 -1.57 -15.61
N LEU A 160 3.20 -1.22 -15.41
CA LEU A 160 3.95 -0.28 -16.26
C LEU A 160 4.76 -1.01 -17.32
N CYS A 161 5.46 -2.08 -16.93
CA CYS A 161 6.30 -2.88 -17.80
C CYS A 161 6.34 -4.35 -17.35
N ALA A 162 6.54 -5.27 -18.28
CA ALA A 162 6.87 -6.66 -18.02
C ALA A 162 7.87 -7.15 -19.05
N ARG A 163 8.95 -7.81 -18.60
CA ARG A 163 10.01 -8.30 -19.47
C ARG A 163 10.53 -9.66 -19.05
N ILE A 164 10.95 -10.46 -20.02
CA ILE A 164 11.66 -11.71 -19.78
C ILE A 164 13.15 -11.38 -19.59
N VAL A 165 13.77 -11.98 -18.60
CA VAL A 165 15.20 -11.85 -18.30
C VAL A 165 15.81 -13.24 -18.24
N ASP A 166 16.86 -13.47 -19.03
CA ASP A 166 17.64 -14.70 -19.03
C ASP A 166 18.83 -14.53 -18.07
N CYS A 167 18.84 -15.25 -16.97
CA CYS A 167 19.92 -15.23 -15.97
C CYS A 167 20.94 -16.31 -16.27
N SER A 168 21.91 -16.02 -17.13
CA SER A 168 22.98 -16.95 -17.53
C SER A 168 24.18 -16.98 -16.56
N CYS A 169 24.24 -16.10 -15.58
CA CYS A 169 25.30 -16.05 -14.58
C CYS A 169 24.72 -16.19 -13.17
N GLY A 170 25.20 -17.19 -12.43
CA GLY A 170 24.70 -17.55 -11.10
C GLY A 170 24.82 -16.49 -9.99
N ASN A 171 25.28 -15.24 -10.29
CA ASN A 171 25.56 -14.20 -9.30
C ASN A 171 25.04 -12.80 -9.67
N CYS A 172 24.29 -12.64 -10.74
CA CYS A 172 23.98 -11.28 -11.21
C CYS A 172 22.64 -10.72 -10.77
N CYS A 173 21.90 -11.42 -9.90
CA CYS A 173 20.67 -10.87 -9.35
C CYS A 173 20.46 -11.38 -7.92
N ASP A 174 20.47 -10.49 -6.97
CA ASP A 174 19.99 -10.72 -5.60
C ASP A 174 18.48 -11.04 -5.63
N CYS A 175 18.16 -12.27 -6.06
CA CYS A 175 16.82 -12.80 -5.84
C CYS A 175 16.77 -13.27 -4.39
N ALA A 176 16.49 -12.36 -3.47
CA ALA A 176 16.12 -12.75 -2.12
C ALA A 176 14.92 -13.68 -2.24
N ALA A 177 15.12 -14.95 -1.85
CA ALA A 177 14.00 -15.88 -1.78
C ALA A 177 12.93 -15.28 -0.87
N VAL A 178 11.71 -15.12 -1.37
CA VAL A 178 10.59 -14.67 -0.56
C VAL A 178 10.33 -15.73 0.50
N THR A 179 10.59 -15.37 1.74
CA THR A 179 10.30 -16.22 2.90
C THR A 179 9.04 -15.72 3.59
N GLY A 180 8.23 -16.64 4.10
CA GLY A 180 7.10 -16.29 4.95
C GLY A 180 5.87 -15.76 4.20
N VAL A 181 5.57 -16.29 3.02
CA VAL A 181 4.29 -16.00 2.37
C VAL A 181 3.16 -16.61 3.22
N PRO A 182 2.15 -15.82 3.64
CA PRO A 182 1.02 -16.34 4.39
C PRO A 182 0.27 -17.43 3.61
N THR A 183 -0.20 -18.45 4.30
CA THR A 183 -0.92 -19.59 3.69
C THR A 183 -2.11 -19.14 2.86
N GLY A 184 -2.90 -18.16 3.36
CA GLY A 184 -4.04 -17.63 2.63
C GLY A 184 -3.69 -16.90 1.32
N ILE A 185 -2.44 -16.41 1.17
CA ILE A 185 -1.96 -15.87 -0.11
C ILE A 185 -1.63 -17.00 -1.07
N ALA A 186 -0.99 -18.07 -0.59
CA ALA A 186 -0.68 -19.23 -1.43
C ALA A 186 -1.96 -19.93 -1.91
N GLU A 187 -2.99 -20.00 -1.07
CA GLU A 187 -4.30 -20.60 -1.40
C GLU A 187 -5.13 -19.75 -2.38
N ALA A 188 -4.74 -18.49 -2.62
CA ALA A 188 -5.39 -17.66 -3.63
C ALA A 188 -5.04 -18.07 -5.06
N PHE A 189 -4.08 -18.98 -5.25
CA PHE A 189 -3.66 -19.49 -6.55
C PHE A 189 -4.10 -20.95 -6.72
N ASP A 190 -4.53 -21.31 -7.91
CA ASP A 190 -4.98 -22.67 -8.22
C ASP A 190 -3.82 -23.68 -8.25
N GLU A 191 -2.60 -23.20 -8.47
CA GLU A 191 -1.37 -23.99 -8.53
C GLU A 191 -0.31 -23.46 -7.57
N PRO A 192 0.65 -24.31 -7.12
CA PRO A 192 1.76 -23.87 -6.29
C PRO A 192 2.64 -22.83 -7.00
N ILE A 193 3.02 -21.80 -6.24
CA ILE A 193 3.96 -20.77 -6.69
C ILE A 193 5.40 -21.29 -6.58
N LEU A 194 6.20 -21.03 -7.60
CA LEU A 194 7.62 -21.38 -7.64
C LEU A 194 8.46 -20.21 -7.08
N PHE A 195 9.01 -20.37 -5.88
CA PHE A 195 9.89 -19.38 -5.24
C PHE A 195 11.38 -19.60 -5.55
N GLU A 196 11.72 -20.73 -6.17
CA GLU A 196 13.09 -21.03 -6.52
C GLU A 196 13.57 -20.16 -7.70
N PRO A 197 14.85 -19.76 -7.71
CA PRO A 197 15.43 -19.00 -8.81
C PRO A 197 15.36 -19.80 -10.11
N GLN A 198 14.69 -19.24 -11.12
CA GLN A 198 14.60 -19.80 -12.46
C GLN A 198 15.66 -19.17 -13.37
N THR A 199 16.19 -19.94 -14.33
CA THR A 199 17.15 -19.44 -15.33
C THR A 199 16.52 -18.39 -16.25
N ARG A 200 15.21 -18.56 -16.53
CA ARG A 200 14.41 -17.66 -17.30
C ARG A 200 13.24 -17.16 -16.46
N ARG A 201 13.19 -15.87 -16.25
CA ARG A 201 12.23 -15.26 -15.34
C ARG A 201 11.59 -14.02 -15.93
N VAL A 202 10.49 -13.60 -15.34
CA VAL A 202 9.83 -12.35 -15.68
C VAL A 202 10.09 -11.34 -14.56
N CYS A 203 10.46 -10.12 -14.95
CA CYS A 203 10.49 -8.94 -14.09
C CYS A 203 9.38 -8.00 -14.52
N ILE A 204 8.73 -7.39 -13.53
CA ILE A 204 7.64 -6.43 -13.76
C ILE A 204 7.97 -5.09 -13.08
N SER A 205 7.48 -4.01 -13.67
CA SER A 205 7.48 -2.70 -13.02
C SER A 205 6.03 -2.27 -12.82
N ILE A 206 5.72 -1.79 -11.62
CA ILE A 206 4.36 -1.39 -11.23
C ILE A 206 4.35 -0.01 -10.58
N GLY A 207 3.24 0.70 -10.76
CA GLY A 207 2.97 1.94 -10.06
C GLY A 207 1.91 1.70 -8.98
N GLN A 208 2.26 1.93 -7.70
CA GLN A 208 1.39 1.73 -6.56
C GLN A 208 1.02 3.04 -5.89
N PHE A 209 -0.27 3.26 -5.65
CA PHE A 209 -0.75 4.34 -4.80
C PHE A 209 -1.14 3.80 -3.43
N SER A 210 -0.72 4.47 -2.37
CA SER A 210 -1.04 4.07 -1.01
C SER A 210 -1.20 5.28 -0.08
N ILE A 211 -2.03 5.09 0.95
CA ILE A 211 -2.17 6.01 2.09
C ILE A 211 -1.88 5.21 3.35
N VAL A 212 -0.93 5.67 4.13
CA VAL A 212 -0.57 5.07 5.42
C VAL A 212 -0.90 6.06 6.52
N ARG A 213 -1.59 5.60 7.56
CA ARG A 213 -1.92 6.42 8.73
C ARG A 213 -1.70 5.67 10.02
N LEU A 214 -1.30 6.40 11.05
CA LEU A 214 -1.27 5.92 12.44
C LEU A 214 -2.44 6.51 13.20
N GLU A 215 -3.21 5.64 13.85
CA GLU A 215 -4.40 6.01 14.59
C GLU A 215 -4.39 5.42 16.01
N ARG A 216 -5.03 6.14 16.94
CA ARG A 216 -5.26 5.68 18.32
C ARG A 216 -6.69 5.97 18.75
N GLY A 217 -7.24 5.10 19.59
CA GLY A 217 -8.51 5.36 20.27
C GLY A 217 -8.43 6.62 21.13
N THR A 218 -9.42 7.50 21.02
CA THR A 218 -9.54 8.71 21.80
C THR A 218 -11.00 9.14 21.96
N GLN A 219 -11.25 9.95 22.97
CA GLN A 219 -12.56 10.59 23.16
C GLN A 219 -12.42 12.04 22.67
N LEU A 220 -13.27 12.42 21.74
CA LEU A 220 -13.28 13.75 21.15
C LEU A 220 -14.66 14.38 21.25
N LEU A 221 -14.64 15.69 21.46
CA LEU A 221 -15.78 16.56 21.24
C LEU A 221 -15.58 17.24 19.89
N ILE A 222 -16.37 16.89 18.88
CA ILE A 222 -16.13 17.33 17.50
C ILE A 222 -17.35 18.01 16.85
N PRO A 223 -17.13 19.08 16.09
CA PRO A 223 -17.94 19.43 14.93
C PRO A 223 -17.46 18.61 13.70
N VAL A 224 -18.35 18.22 12.82
CA VAL A 224 -18.01 17.53 11.57
C VAL A 224 -18.12 18.52 10.42
N PHE A 225 -17.06 18.66 9.62
CA PHE A 225 -17.02 19.53 8.45
C PHE A 225 -16.83 18.78 7.13
N ASP A 226 -15.78 17.95 6.98
CA ASP A 226 -15.45 17.32 5.71
C ASP A 226 -14.46 16.14 5.87
N TYR A 227 -14.14 15.46 4.78
CA TYR A 227 -13.14 14.39 4.74
C TYR A 227 -11.72 14.94 4.91
N CYS A 228 -10.88 14.19 5.64
CA CYS A 228 -9.47 14.52 5.83
C CYS A 228 -8.60 13.77 4.80
N ILE A 229 -8.10 14.46 3.81
CA ILE A 229 -7.16 13.92 2.82
C ILE A 229 -5.73 14.18 3.30
N PRO A 230 -4.84 13.15 3.30
CA PRO A 230 -3.43 13.36 3.65
C PRO A 230 -2.75 14.34 2.69
N SER A 231 -2.10 15.36 3.24
CA SER A 231 -1.35 16.35 2.44
C SER A 231 0.15 16.05 2.34
N GLY A 232 0.68 15.20 3.22
CA GLY A 232 2.10 14.85 3.24
C GLY A 232 2.44 13.64 2.37
N SER A 233 3.59 13.67 1.69
CA SER A 233 4.16 12.49 1.04
C SER A 233 4.91 11.62 2.05
N CYS A 234 4.92 10.30 1.86
CA CYS A 234 5.72 9.40 2.67
C CYS A 234 7.21 9.62 2.38
N GLN A 235 8.05 9.65 3.43
CA GLN A 235 9.50 9.67 3.26
C GLN A 235 9.99 8.23 3.20
N PRO A 236 10.52 7.76 2.05
CA PRO A 236 11.03 6.39 1.95
C PRO A 236 12.31 6.25 2.79
N VAL A 237 12.43 5.14 3.51
CA VAL A 237 13.64 4.78 4.23
C VAL A 237 14.42 3.78 3.36
N GLY A 238 15.36 4.30 2.56
CA GLY A 238 16.28 3.50 1.75
C GLY A 238 15.69 2.97 0.45
N SER A 239 15.78 3.75 -0.63
CA SER A 239 15.55 3.27 -1.99
C SER A 239 16.88 3.03 -2.71
N ILE A 240 17.02 1.88 -3.34
CA ILE A 240 18.10 1.58 -4.28
C ILE A 240 17.52 1.78 -5.68
N SER A 241 18.02 2.78 -6.39
CA SER A 241 17.65 3.03 -7.78
C SER A 241 18.56 2.22 -8.71
N CYS A 242 17.99 1.41 -9.59
CA CYS A 242 18.68 0.81 -10.73
C CYS A 242 18.27 1.52 -12.02
N SER A 243 19.23 2.10 -12.68
CA SER A 243 19.04 2.82 -13.95
C SER A 243 19.36 1.89 -15.12
N SER A 244 18.37 1.51 -15.92
CA SER A 244 18.45 1.37 -17.39
C SER A 244 17.24 0.68 -18.01
N CYS A 245 16.28 1.46 -18.45
CA CYS A 245 15.29 1.18 -19.52
C CYS A 245 14.60 2.51 -19.78
N ASP A 246 13.89 2.67 -20.89
CA ASP A 246 12.95 3.78 -21.07
C ASP A 246 12.10 3.84 -19.81
N ASP A 247 12.26 4.92 -19.03
CA ASP A 247 11.87 4.96 -17.61
C ASP A 247 10.33 4.85 -17.49
N PRO A 248 9.77 3.68 -17.11
CA PRO A 248 8.32 3.51 -16.97
C PRO A 248 7.74 4.40 -15.88
N CYS A 249 8.59 4.86 -14.96
CA CYS A 249 8.19 5.71 -13.85
C CYS A 249 7.95 7.15 -14.30
N GLU A 250 8.63 7.64 -15.34
CA GLU A 250 8.39 8.96 -15.90
C GLU A 250 6.95 9.08 -16.45
N MET A 251 6.42 8.02 -17.08
CA MET A 251 5.02 7.96 -17.47
C MET A 251 4.07 7.97 -16.26
N PHE A 252 4.40 7.22 -15.22
CA PHE A 252 3.58 7.15 -14.02
C PHE A 252 3.58 8.46 -13.24
N GLU A 253 4.64 9.27 -13.27
CA GLU A 253 4.65 10.59 -12.63
C GLU A 253 3.55 11.51 -13.17
N SER A 254 3.14 11.34 -14.43
CA SER A 254 2.06 12.12 -15.04
C SER A 254 0.66 11.71 -14.59
N VAL A 255 0.50 10.52 -13.98
CA VAL A 255 -0.80 10.01 -13.50
C VAL A 255 -1.17 10.72 -12.20
N CYS A 256 -2.33 11.36 -12.16
CA CYS A 256 -2.83 12.01 -10.95
C CYS A 256 -3.18 10.98 -9.86
N PHE A 257 -2.95 11.33 -8.60
CA PHE A 257 -3.35 10.48 -7.47
C PHE A 257 -4.88 10.28 -7.49
N PRO A 258 -5.40 9.03 -7.52
CA PRO A 258 -6.82 8.75 -7.69
C PRO A 258 -7.60 8.92 -6.37
N VAL A 259 -7.84 10.16 -5.96
CA VAL A 259 -8.50 10.49 -4.67
C VAL A 259 -9.87 9.84 -4.56
N ASP A 260 -10.64 9.81 -5.65
CA ASP A 260 -12.01 9.27 -5.67
C ASP A 260 -12.06 7.74 -5.42
N ASP A 261 -10.99 7.02 -5.73
CA ASP A 261 -10.88 5.58 -5.46
C ASP A 261 -10.63 5.27 -3.97
N PHE A 262 -10.11 6.25 -3.21
CA PHE A 262 -9.87 6.11 -1.77
C PHE A 262 -11.04 6.58 -0.91
N PHE A 263 -11.86 7.49 -1.43
CA PHE A 263 -12.98 8.09 -0.70
C PHE A 263 -14.27 7.91 -1.50
N PRO A 264 -15.36 7.43 -0.88
CA PRO A 264 -16.59 7.17 -1.61
C PRO A 264 -17.10 8.47 -2.26
N ALA A 265 -17.35 8.40 -3.57
CA ALA A 265 -17.93 9.49 -4.34
C ALA A 265 -19.34 9.80 -3.80
N GLY A 266 -19.52 10.95 -3.20
CA GLY A 266 -20.83 11.34 -2.65
C GLY A 266 -20.89 12.71 -2.02
N ILE A 267 -19.75 13.35 -1.74
CA ILE A 267 -19.71 14.71 -1.21
C ILE A 267 -18.65 15.48 -1.99
N THR A 268 -18.93 15.74 -3.25
CA THR A 268 -18.21 16.72 -4.04
C THR A 268 -18.95 18.05 -3.92
N GLU A 269 -18.65 18.82 -2.88
CA GLU A 269 -18.57 20.26 -3.10
C GLU A 269 -17.10 20.55 -3.41
N CYS A 270 -16.85 20.96 -4.63
CA CYS A 270 -15.57 21.49 -5.09
C CYS A 270 -15.21 22.73 -4.26
N GLY A 271 -14.56 22.51 -3.10
CA GLY A 271 -13.92 23.52 -2.30
C GLY A 271 -12.51 23.72 -2.82
N ALA A 272 -12.35 24.72 -3.65
CA ALA A 272 -11.15 25.44 -3.99
C ALA A 272 -9.88 25.11 -3.19
N ASP A 273 -9.08 24.17 -3.70
CA ASP A 273 -7.62 24.17 -3.66
C ASP A 273 -7.14 23.21 -4.76
N THR A 274 -7.43 23.58 -5.99
CA THR A 274 -6.71 23.07 -7.14
C THR A 274 -5.30 23.64 -7.08
N PRO A 275 -4.24 22.85 -6.91
CA PRO A 275 -2.95 23.31 -7.36
C PRO A 275 -3.05 23.47 -8.87
N THR A 276 -3.08 24.71 -9.31
CA THR A 276 -2.93 25.14 -10.70
C THR A 276 -1.61 24.61 -11.23
N ASN A 277 -1.61 23.39 -11.74
CA ASN A 277 -0.65 22.88 -12.72
C ASN A 277 -1.04 21.44 -13.15
N CYS A 278 -2.27 21.28 -13.62
CA CYS A 278 -2.51 20.22 -14.61
C CYS A 278 -2.13 20.83 -15.95
N CYS A 279 -1.04 20.35 -16.55
CA CYS A 279 -0.63 20.71 -17.89
C CYS A 279 -1.82 20.58 -18.84
N SER A 280 -2.30 21.72 -19.38
CA SER A 280 -3.23 21.73 -20.49
C SER A 280 -2.50 21.13 -21.70
N CYS A 281 -2.87 19.93 -22.08
CA CYS A 281 -2.56 19.40 -23.39
C CYS A 281 -3.32 20.23 -24.41
N GLY A 282 -2.67 21.31 -24.90
CA GLY A 282 -3.14 22.10 -26.03
C GLY A 282 -3.00 21.27 -27.30
N GLY A 283 -4.13 20.85 -27.86
CA GLY A 283 -4.19 20.32 -29.20
C GLY A 283 -3.84 21.38 -30.26
N LYS A 284 -3.02 21.00 -31.20
CA LYS A 284 -3.03 21.44 -32.59
C LYS A 284 -2.79 20.23 -33.47
#